data_ac57041939b3e02405909289d12f745d
#
_entry.id   ac57041939b3e02405909289d12f745d
#
_cell.length_a   1.000
_cell.length_b   1.000
_cell.length_c   1.000
_cell.angle_alpha   90.00
_cell.angle_beta   90.00
_cell.angle_gamma   90.00
#
_symmetry.space_group_name_H-M   'P 1'
#
loop_
_entity.id
_entity.type
_entity.pdbx_description
1 polymer ?
#
loop_
_entity_poly.entity_id
_entity_poly.type
_entity_poly.pdbx_seq_one_letter_code
_entity_poly.pdbx_strand_id
1 'polypeptide(L)'
;TATTEIYTLSLHDALPISLSDFRGKYVLLDFWASWCPPCRKENPNVVNAFQQYKDKNFTIVGISLDKDKAKWQKAIADDHLTWAHVSDLKYWDSEIPALYGVRGIPANVLLDPNGVIIAKNITGEDLQNTLKEVIK
;
A
#
# COMPACT_ATOMS: atom_id res chain seq x y z
N THR A 1 11.44 -24.20 -2.71
CA THR A 1 10.79 -22.93 -2.32
C THR A 1 9.64 -22.64 -3.27
N ALA A 2 8.44 -22.63 -2.75
CA ALA A 2 7.27 -22.27 -3.52
C ALA A 2 7.43 -20.82 -4.02
N THR A 3 7.33 -20.65 -5.33
CA THR A 3 7.32 -19.32 -5.90
C THR A 3 5.93 -18.72 -5.68
N THR A 4 5.86 -17.63 -4.94
CA THR A 4 4.63 -16.90 -4.76
C THR A 4 4.38 -16.04 -5.99
N GLU A 5 3.26 -16.27 -6.66
CA GLU A 5 2.84 -15.39 -7.73
C GLU A 5 2.31 -14.10 -7.12
N ILE A 6 2.88 -12.98 -7.53
CA ILE A 6 2.44 -11.66 -7.12
C ILE A 6 1.82 -10.97 -8.33
N TYR A 7 0.55 -10.60 -8.19
CA TYR A 7 -0.15 -9.86 -9.22
C TYR A 7 0.07 -8.38 -8.99
N THR A 8 0.49 -7.70 -10.04
CA THR A 8 0.74 -6.26 -9.99
C THR A 8 -0.31 -5.56 -10.84
N LEU A 9 -0.98 -4.59 -10.25
CA LEU A 9 -1.86 -3.70 -10.99
C LEU A 9 -1.24 -2.31 -10.97
N SER A 10 -0.77 -1.85 -12.10
CA SER A 10 -0.32 -0.48 -12.27
C SER A 10 -0.99 0.09 -13.53
N LEU A 11 -1.00 1.42 -13.62
CA LEU A 11 -1.51 2.10 -14.80
C LEU A 11 -0.67 1.83 -16.05
N HIS A 12 0.51 1.24 -15.88
CA HIS A 12 1.52 1.15 -16.92
C HIS A 12 1.94 -0.26 -17.31
N ASP A 13 1.38 -1.30 -16.85
CA ASP A 13 1.68 -2.68 -17.20
C ASP A 13 2.04 -3.57 -16.04
N ALA A 14 1.77 -4.86 -16.25
CA ALA A 14 1.93 -5.93 -15.28
C ALA A 14 3.39 -6.38 -15.12
N LEU A 15 4.34 -5.47 -15.00
CA LEU A 15 5.71 -5.83 -14.68
C LEU A 15 5.84 -6.06 -13.17
N PRO A 16 6.58 -7.09 -12.73
CA PRO A 16 6.81 -7.30 -11.31
C PRO A 16 7.44 -6.06 -10.68
N ILE A 17 6.87 -5.62 -9.55
CA ILE A 17 7.38 -4.50 -8.80
C ILE A 17 8.22 -5.02 -7.65
N SER A 18 9.46 -4.54 -7.55
CA SER A 18 10.31 -4.77 -6.40
C SER A 18 10.32 -3.53 -5.53
N LEU A 19 10.39 -3.69 -4.20
CA LEU A 19 10.53 -2.53 -3.30
C LEU A 19 11.77 -1.71 -3.63
N SER A 20 12.82 -2.33 -4.16
CA SER A 20 14.03 -1.61 -4.58
C SER A 20 13.76 -0.61 -5.71
N ASP A 21 12.68 -0.79 -6.48
CA ASP A 21 12.30 0.15 -7.53
C ASP A 21 11.87 1.51 -6.98
N PHE A 22 11.53 1.56 -5.69
CA PHE A 22 11.08 2.78 -5.03
C PHE A 22 12.16 3.42 -4.15
N ARG A 23 13.39 2.93 -4.20
CA ARG A 23 14.50 3.55 -3.47
C ARG A 23 14.67 4.99 -3.92
N GLY A 24 14.95 5.87 -2.95
CA GLY A 24 15.04 7.30 -3.21
C GLY A 24 13.74 8.05 -2.97
N LYS A 25 12.65 7.33 -2.63
CA LYS A 25 11.36 7.93 -2.30
C LYS A 25 10.89 7.48 -0.92
N TYR A 26 10.06 8.31 -0.28
CA TYR A 26 9.24 7.87 0.84
C TYR A 26 8.15 6.95 0.28
N VAL A 27 7.96 5.79 0.88
CA VAL A 27 6.98 4.80 0.42
C VAL A 27 6.08 4.40 1.57
N LEU A 28 4.77 4.56 1.39
CA LEU A 28 3.79 4.03 2.32
C LEU A 28 3.33 2.68 1.78
N LEU A 29 3.64 1.61 2.51
CA LEU A 29 3.11 0.28 2.23
C LEU A 29 1.77 0.17 2.93
N ASP A 30 0.69 0.10 2.16
CA ASP A 30 -0.68 0.10 2.68
C ASP A 30 -1.29 -1.30 2.55
N PHE A 31 -1.46 -1.97 3.69
CA PHE A 31 -2.05 -3.30 3.75
C PHE A 31 -3.56 -3.18 3.92
N TRP A 32 -4.30 -3.72 2.97
CA TRP A 32 -5.75 -3.56 2.91
C TRP A 32 -6.41 -4.71 2.17
N ALA A 33 -7.73 -4.67 2.04
CA ALA A 33 -8.48 -5.58 1.21
C ALA A 33 -9.81 -4.95 0.78
N SER A 34 -10.35 -5.40 -0.33
CA SER A 34 -11.64 -4.92 -0.82
C SER A 34 -12.80 -5.22 0.14
N TRP A 35 -12.65 -6.31 0.91
CA TRP A 35 -13.66 -6.79 1.86
C TRP A 35 -13.50 -6.21 3.27
N CYS A 36 -12.59 -5.27 3.46
CA CYS A 36 -12.27 -4.70 4.79
C CYS A 36 -12.96 -3.34 4.94
N PRO A 37 -14.08 -3.23 5.69
CA PRO A 37 -14.79 -1.96 5.81
C PRO A 37 -13.95 -0.82 6.41
N PRO A 38 -13.16 -1.02 7.48
CA PRO A 38 -12.30 0.06 7.99
C PRO A 38 -11.24 0.51 6.98
N CYS A 39 -10.72 -0.43 6.16
CA CYS A 39 -9.77 -0.09 5.09
C CYS A 39 -10.44 0.82 4.07
N ARG A 40 -11.64 0.46 3.63
CA ARG A 40 -12.38 1.22 2.63
C ARG A 40 -12.74 2.61 3.17
N LYS A 41 -13.06 2.70 4.45
CA LYS A 41 -13.38 3.97 5.11
C LYS A 41 -12.15 4.89 5.18
N GLU A 42 -10.97 4.33 5.38
CA GLU A 42 -9.71 5.10 5.44
C GLU A 42 -9.22 5.54 4.05
N ASN A 43 -9.59 4.82 2.99
CA ASN A 43 -9.08 5.07 1.65
C ASN A 43 -9.19 6.52 1.16
N PRO A 44 -10.29 7.28 1.41
CA PRO A 44 -10.32 8.69 1.02
C PRO A 44 -9.21 9.52 1.66
N ASN A 45 -8.85 9.25 2.91
CA ASN A 45 -7.76 9.93 3.59
C ASN A 45 -6.40 9.59 2.96
N VAL A 46 -6.23 8.33 2.55
CA VAL A 46 -5.01 7.89 1.87
C VAL A 46 -4.90 8.54 0.49
N VAL A 47 -6.02 8.64 -0.24
CA VAL A 47 -6.06 9.34 -1.53
C VAL A 47 -5.65 10.80 -1.37
N ASN A 48 -6.17 11.49 -0.35
CA ASN A 48 -5.78 12.87 -0.06
C ASN A 48 -4.28 13.00 0.20
N ALA A 49 -3.71 12.10 0.97
CA ALA A 49 -2.27 12.08 1.23
C ALA A 49 -1.47 11.89 -0.06
N PHE A 50 -1.90 10.97 -0.91
CA PHE A 50 -1.24 10.73 -2.19
C PHE A 50 -1.28 11.95 -3.09
N GLN A 51 -2.45 12.57 -3.24
CA GLN A 51 -2.59 13.77 -4.07
C GLN A 51 -1.72 14.91 -3.58
N GLN A 52 -1.57 15.04 -2.28
CA GLN A 52 -0.80 16.13 -1.68
C GLN A 52 0.71 15.95 -1.80
N TYR A 53 1.20 14.70 -1.73
CA TYR A 53 2.64 14.44 -1.62
C TYR A 53 3.25 13.69 -2.81
N LYS A 54 2.48 13.22 -3.78
CA LYS A 54 3.00 12.40 -4.89
C LYS A 54 4.12 13.09 -5.69
N ASP A 55 4.11 14.42 -5.76
CA ASP A 55 5.13 15.20 -6.48
C ASP A 55 6.28 15.63 -5.57
N LYS A 56 6.30 15.15 -4.32
CA LYS A 56 7.30 15.50 -3.32
C LYS A 56 8.13 14.29 -2.90
N ASN A 57 8.47 13.44 -3.85
CA ASN A 57 9.28 12.25 -3.61
C ASN A 57 8.59 11.23 -2.69
N PHE A 58 7.30 11.05 -2.89
CA PHE A 58 6.45 10.14 -2.12
C PHE A 58 5.61 9.28 -3.04
N THR A 59 5.46 8.02 -2.68
CA THR A 59 4.51 7.13 -3.35
C THR A 59 3.87 6.16 -2.35
N ILE A 60 2.85 5.47 -2.80
CA ILE A 60 2.17 4.44 -2.03
C ILE A 60 2.23 3.14 -2.83
N VAL A 61 2.38 2.03 -2.14
CA VAL A 61 2.21 0.69 -2.71
C VAL A 61 1.13 0.01 -1.90
N GLY A 62 0.01 -0.29 -2.54
CA GLY A 62 -1.08 -1.02 -1.91
C GLY A 62 -0.79 -2.51 -1.94
N ILE A 63 -0.83 -3.17 -0.78
CA ILE A 63 -0.62 -4.60 -0.66
C ILE A 63 -1.93 -5.22 -0.20
N SER A 64 -2.57 -5.96 -1.10
CA SER A 64 -3.92 -6.47 -0.85
C SER A 64 -3.90 -7.89 -0.28
N LEU A 65 -4.77 -8.12 0.70
CA LEU A 65 -5.05 -9.45 1.24
C LEU A 65 -6.32 -10.05 0.60
N ASP A 66 -6.65 -9.64 -0.60
CA ASP A 66 -7.77 -10.21 -1.35
C ASP A 66 -7.45 -11.63 -1.83
N LYS A 67 -8.48 -12.39 -2.11
CA LYS A 67 -8.39 -13.68 -2.79
C LYS A 67 -9.14 -13.67 -4.13
N ASP A 68 -9.97 -12.67 -4.36
CA ASP A 68 -10.75 -12.50 -5.58
C ASP A 68 -10.22 -11.30 -6.36
N LYS A 69 -9.60 -11.58 -7.49
CA LYS A 69 -8.95 -10.55 -8.30
C LYS A 69 -9.95 -9.51 -8.82
N ALA A 70 -11.13 -9.95 -9.24
CA ALA A 70 -12.14 -9.04 -9.78
C ALA A 70 -12.65 -8.05 -8.72
N LYS A 71 -12.87 -8.53 -7.49
CA LYS A 71 -13.29 -7.67 -6.39
C LYS A 71 -12.20 -6.68 -5.99
N TRP A 72 -10.95 -7.12 -6.01
CA TRP A 72 -9.79 -6.27 -5.75
C TRP A 72 -9.70 -5.15 -6.79
N GLN A 73 -9.76 -5.50 -8.08
CA GLN A 73 -9.72 -4.52 -9.16
C GLN A 73 -10.87 -3.51 -9.08
N LYS A 74 -12.07 -4.00 -8.76
CA LYS A 74 -13.25 -3.14 -8.61
C LYS A 74 -13.08 -2.14 -7.48
N ALA A 75 -12.56 -2.58 -6.34
CA ALA A 75 -12.33 -1.69 -5.19
C ALA A 75 -11.29 -0.62 -5.50
N ILE A 76 -10.22 -0.96 -6.20
CA ILE A 76 -9.20 0.00 -6.64
C ILE A 76 -9.85 1.09 -7.50
N ALA A 77 -10.69 0.70 -8.45
CA ALA A 77 -11.38 1.65 -9.32
C ALA A 77 -12.39 2.50 -8.55
N ASP A 78 -13.22 1.87 -7.73
CA ASP A 78 -14.28 2.55 -6.97
C ASP A 78 -13.72 3.58 -5.99
N ASP A 79 -12.60 3.27 -5.36
CA ASP A 79 -11.98 4.14 -4.35
C ASP A 79 -10.92 5.08 -4.94
N HIS A 80 -10.69 5.02 -6.25
CA HIS A 80 -9.72 5.88 -6.96
C HIS A 80 -8.29 5.75 -6.43
N LEU A 81 -7.84 4.50 -6.21
CA LEU A 81 -6.51 4.23 -5.68
C LEU A 81 -5.52 4.14 -6.84
N THR A 82 -4.94 5.29 -7.21
CA THR A 82 -4.18 5.44 -8.46
C THR A 82 -2.68 5.12 -8.36
N TRP A 83 -2.25 4.52 -7.26
CA TRP A 83 -0.87 4.08 -7.07
C TRP A 83 -0.67 2.61 -7.44
N ALA A 84 0.55 2.12 -7.29
CA ALA A 84 0.88 0.73 -7.60
C ALA A 84 0.24 -0.23 -6.58
N HIS A 85 -0.26 -1.34 -7.05
CA HIS A 85 -0.93 -2.35 -6.23
C HIS A 85 -0.36 -3.73 -6.49
N VAL A 86 -0.14 -4.49 -5.43
CA VAL A 86 0.33 -5.88 -5.51
C VAL A 86 -0.56 -6.76 -4.65
N SER A 87 -0.73 -8.02 -5.06
CA SER A 87 -1.37 -9.05 -4.27
C SER A 87 -0.96 -10.43 -4.80
N ASP A 88 -0.81 -11.38 -3.91
CA ASP A 88 -0.64 -12.78 -4.30
C ASP A 88 -1.98 -13.55 -4.31
N LEU A 89 -3.06 -12.88 -3.93
CA LEU A 89 -4.43 -13.43 -3.88
C LEU A 89 -4.55 -14.64 -2.95
N LYS A 90 -3.73 -14.66 -1.90
CA LYS A 90 -3.69 -15.77 -0.94
C LYS A 90 -4.35 -15.46 0.40
N TYR A 91 -5.04 -14.33 0.50
CA TYR A 91 -5.69 -13.92 1.74
C TYR A 91 -4.64 -13.89 2.87
N TRP A 92 -4.96 -14.41 4.04
CA TRP A 92 -4.00 -14.46 5.15
C TRP A 92 -2.90 -15.52 4.99
N ASP A 93 -2.98 -16.35 3.96
CA ASP A 93 -1.90 -17.28 3.63
C ASP A 93 -0.74 -16.59 2.90
N SER A 94 -0.88 -15.30 2.60
CA SER A 94 0.20 -14.51 2.02
C SER A 94 1.35 -14.36 3.03
N GLU A 95 2.58 -14.49 2.54
CA GLU A 95 3.78 -14.31 3.35
C GLU A 95 4.11 -12.81 3.55
N ILE A 96 3.60 -11.94 2.68
CA ILE A 96 3.97 -10.53 2.68
C ILE A 96 3.59 -9.81 3.97
N PRO A 97 2.35 -9.94 4.51
CA PRO A 97 2.02 -9.29 5.77
C PRO A 97 2.92 -9.71 6.93
N ALA A 98 3.25 -11.00 7.00
CA ALA A 98 4.08 -11.53 8.08
C ALA A 98 5.49 -10.92 8.06
N LEU A 99 6.04 -10.63 6.88
CA LEU A 99 7.36 -10.02 6.74
C LEU A 99 7.43 -8.65 7.42
N TYR A 100 6.31 -7.95 7.51
CA TYR A 100 6.23 -6.62 8.13
C TYR A 100 5.53 -6.65 9.49
N GLY A 101 5.28 -7.84 10.04
CA GLY A 101 4.60 -8.00 11.32
C GLY A 101 3.14 -7.62 11.30
N VAL A 102 2.50 -7.65 10.14
CA VAL A 102 1.09 -7.30 9.98
C VAL A 102 0.21 -8.49 10.31
N ARG A 103 -0.66 -8.32 11.31
CA ARG A 103 -1.58 -9.37 11.79
C ARG A 103 -3.05 -8.98 11.63
N GLY A 104 -3.32 -7.76 11.26
CA GLY A 104 -4.66 -7.24 11.03
C GLY A 104 -4.61 -6.08 10.06
N ILE A 105 -5.72 -5.75 9.44
CA ILE A 105 -5.86 -4.62 8.53
C ILE A 105 -7.03 -3.74 8.97
N PRO A 106 -6.98 -2.42 8.72
CA PRO A 106 -5.93 -1.69 8.00
C PRO A 106 -4.60 -1.66 8.77
N ALA A 107 -3.51 -1.69 8.04
CA ALA A 107 -2.16 -1.53 8.58
C ALA A 107 -1.29 -0.87 7.54
N ASN A 108 -0.26 -0.18 7.97
CA ASN A 108 0.69 0.39 7.02
C ASN A 108 2.08 0.53 7.64
N VAL A 109 3.04 0.73 6.76
CA VAL A 109 4.44 0.93 7.11
C VAL A 109 4.97 2.05 6.23
N LEU A 110 5.57 3.07 6.84
CA LEU A 110 6.21 4.15 6.08
C LEU A 110 7.72 3.92 6.02
N LEU A 111 8.24 3.89 4.80
CA LEU A 111 9.67 3.73 4.54
C LEU A 111 10.27 5.06 4.10
N ASP A 112 11.49 5.35 4.58
CA ASP A 112 12.24 6.50 4.11
C ASP A 112 12.93 6.20 2.76
N PRO A 113 13.60 7.18 2.11
CA PRO A 113 14.27 6.94 0.83
C PRO A 113 15.35 5.85 0.85
N ASN A 114 15.85 5.48 2.00
CA ASN A 114 16.83 4.39 2.15
C ASN A 114 16.18 3.03 2.43
N GLY A 115 14.84 2.99 2.48
CA GLY A 115 14.11 1.76 2.75
C GLY A 115 13.98 1.42 4.23
N VAL A 116 14.27 2.36 5.12
CA VAL A 116 14.15 2.16 6.57
C VAL A 116 12.73 2.47 7.03
N ILE A 117 12.18 1.61 7.88
CA ILE A 117 10.86 1.82 8.47
C ILE A 117 10.94 2.96 9.47
N ILE A 118 10.20 4.04 9.25
CA ILE A 118 10.18 5.21 10.12
C ILE A 118 8.86 5.41 10.85
N ALA A 119 7.78 4.74 10.43
CA ALA A 119 6.50 4.79 11.12
C ALA A 119 5.67 3.57 10.74
N LYS A 120 4.73 3.18 11.61
CA LYS A 120 3.81 2.05 11.38
C LYS A 120 2.40 2.43 11.83
N ASN A 121 1.41 1.92 11.10
CA ASN A 121 0.00 2.01 11.47
C ASN A 121 -0.47 3.45 11.71
N ILE A 122 -0.06 4.35 10.81
CA ILE A 122 -0.46 5.75 10.83
C ILE A 122 -1.72 5.92 9.97
N THR A 123 -2.82 6.33 10.60
CA THR A 123 -4.12 6.52 9.94
C THR A 123 -4.72 7.85 10.33
N GLY A 124 -5.76 8.29 9.61
CA GLY A 124 -6.45 9.53 9.92
C GLY A 124 -5.52 10.73 9.98
N GLU A 125 -5.63 11.51 11.02
CA GLU A 125 -4.79 12.69 11.22
C GLU A 125 -3.32 12.34 11.44
N ASP A 126 -3.03 11.17 12.03
CA ASP A 126 -1.65 10.73 12.25
C ASP A 126 -0.92 10.56 10.92
N LEU A 127 -1.60 10.04 9.90
CA LEU A 127 -1.02 9.91 8.57
C LEU A 127 -0.66 11.30 8.02
N GLN A 128 -1.59 12.24 8.06
CA GLN A 128 -1.37 13.58 7.54
C GLN A 128 -0.25 14.30 8.30
N ASN A 129 -0.26 14.22 9.62
CA ASN A 129 0.73 14.89 10.45
C ASN A 129 2.13 14.30 10.27
N THR A 130 2.24 12.97 10.16
CA THR A 130 3.52 12.30 9.93
C THR A 130 4.12 12.71 8.60
N LEU A 131 3.33 12.69 7.52
CA LEU A 131 3.82 13.08 6.20
C LEU A 131 4.25 14.55 6.17
N LYS A 132 3.48 15.41 6.82
CA LYS A 132 3.83 16.83 6.92
C LYS A 132 5.16 17.04 7.65
N GLU A 133 5.44 16.23 8.65
CA GLU A 133 6.66 16.35 9.44
C GLU A 133 7.88 15.83 8.67
N VAL A 134 7.77 14.72 7.96
CA VAL A 134 8.92 14.08 7.32
C VAL A 134 9.15 14.52 5.88
N ILE A 135 8.11 14.92 5.17
CA ILE A 135 8.22 15.33 3.76
C ILE A 135 8.12 16.85 3.69
N LYS A 136 9.23 17.49 3.38
CA LYS A 136 9.32 18.95 3.35
C LYS A 136 9.62 19.48 1.96
#